data_cd6196f5f6500a81d0711e8a8e8f2dab
#
_entry.id   cd6196f5f6500a81d0711e8a8e8f2dab
#
_cell.length_a   1.000
_cell.length_b   1.000
_cell.length_c   1.000
_cell.angle_alpha   90.00
_cell.angle_beta   90.00
_cell.angle_gamma   90.00
#
_symmetry.space_group_name_H-M   'P 1'
#
loop_
_entity.id
_entity.type
_entity.pdbx_description
1 polymer ?
#
loop_
_entity_poly.entity_id
_entity_poly.type
_entity_poly.pdbx_seq_one_letter_code
_entity_poly.pdbx_strand_id
1 'polypeptide(L)'
;ESVDLLGGVVRASARGEKGKGVSSDGAVTLAGGSYVFAYTSEGIEGKTIEMSGGSFDISADDDGMNAREHYDKEQTETKKKEANPEVWVHISGGELHVTAGGDGIDSNGDLIFSGGMSFVNGSDNGKDAALDWNGSCRVDGGVLIASGMKARAEKISPESAQPFFEWELKSEHPQQEQISVQRGDGSTLYWELPRR
;
A
#
# COMPACT_ATOMS: atom_id res chain seq x y z
N GLU A 1 -12.96 -6.00 16.66
CA GLU A 1 -13.35 -7.07 15.72
C GLU A 1 -12.23 -7.27 14.69
N SER A 2 -12.18 -8.44 14.01
CA SER A 2 -11.18 -8.73 12.97
C SER A 2 -11.87 -9.22 11.70
N VAL A 3 -11.16 -9.10 10.57
CA VAL A 3 -11.58 -9.64 9.27
C VAL A 3 -10.46 -10.51 8.72
N ASP A 4 -10.80 -11.74 8.33
CA ASP A 4 -9.84 -12.69 7.77
C ASP A 4 -10.26 -13.08 6.34
N LEU A 5 -9.43 -12.78 5.35
CA LEU A 5 -9.56 -13.18 3.96
C LEU A 5 -8.60 -14.34 3.68
N LEU A 6 -9.08 -15.56 3.85
CA LEU A 6 -8.25 -16.77 3.81
C LEU A 6 -8.30 -17.50 2.48
N GLY A 7 -9.20 -17.11 1.56
CA GLY A 7 -9.35 -17.76 0.26
C GLY A 7 -10.61 -17.30 -0.48
N GLY A 8 -10.84 -17.92 -1.63
CA GLY A 8 -12.00 -17.60 -2.48
C GLY A 8 -11.70 -16.56 -3.55
N VAL A 9 -12.74 -16.13 -4.24
CA VAL A 9 -12.67 -15.10 -5.28
C VAL A 9 -13.74 -14.06 -5.01
N VAL A 10 -13.34 -12.81 -4.82
CA VAL A 10 -14.25 -11.70 -4.56
C VAL A 10 -13.95 -10.56 -5.54
N ARG A 11 -15.02 -10.00 -6.10
CA ARG A 11 -14.99 -8.74 -6.83
C ARG A 11 -15.99 -7.81 -6.19
N ALA A 12 -15.52 -6.72 -5.63
CA ALA A 12 -16.37 -5.74 -4.96
C ALA A 12 -16.13 -4.34 -5.51
N SER A 13 -17.18 -3.53 -5.47
CA SER A 13 -17.14 -2.12 -5.82
C SER A 13 -18.01 -1.37 -4.82
N ALA A 14 -17.45 -0.37 -4.17
CA ALA A 14 -18.13 0.41 -3.14
C ALA A 14 -17.99 1.91 -3.46
N ARG A 15 -18.81 2.37 -4.42
CA ARG A 15 -18.83 3.76 -4.85
C ARG A 15 -19.45 4.68 -3.80
N GLY A 16 -18.82 5.81 -3.54
CA GLY A 16 -19.28 6.85 -2.63
C GLY A 16 -18.18 7.27 -1.64
N GLU A 17 -18.35 8.41 -1.01
CA GLU A 17 -17.34 9.09 -0.18
C GLU A 17 -16.77 8.24 0.99
N LYS A 18 -17.39 7.10 1.33
CA LYS A 18 -16.99 6.23 2.44
C LYS A 18 -17.09 4.74 2.10
N GLY A 19 -17.18 4.41 0.82
CA GLY A 19 -17.24 3.01 0.40
C GLY A 19 -15.87 2.36 0.53
N LYS A 20 -15.77 1.29 1.35
CA LYS A 20 -14.54 0.53 1.58
C LYS A 20 -14.65 -0.87 0.99
N GLY A 21 -13.55 -1.40 0.47
CA GLY A 21 -13.49 -2.79 0.04
C GLY A 21 -13.57 -3.72 1.24
N VAL A 22 -12.70 -3.51 2.22
CA VAL A 22 -12.69 -4.19 3.53
C VAL A 22 -12.41 -3.15 4.60
N SER A 23 -13.11 -3.24 5.74
CA SER A 23 -12.85 -2.37 6.88
C SER A 23 -13.03 -3.11 8.21
N SER A 24 -12.12 -2.86 9.14
CA SER A 24 -12.16 -3.38 10.50
C SER A 24 -11.55 -2.38 11.48
N ASP A 25 -12.15 -2.22 12.66
CA ASP A 25 -11.51 -1.47 13.76
C ASP A 25 -10.37 -2.24 14.43
N GLY A 26 -10.16 -3.48 14.05
CA GLY A 26 -9.10 -4.36 14.55
C GLY A 26 -8.21 -4.87 13.44
N ALA A 27 -7.80 -6.12 13.53
CA ALA A 27 -6.92 -6.74 12.56
C ALA A 27 -7.61 -7.10 11.25
N VAL A 28 -6.89 -6.96 10.13
CA VAL A 28 -7.23 -7.52 8.83
C VAL A 28 -6.14 -8.49 8.41
N THR A 29 -6.52 -9.75 8.14
CA THR A 29 -5.60 -10.81 7.69
C THR A 29 -5.90 -11.18 6.24
N LEU A 30 -4.90 -11.14 5.38
CA LEU A 30 -4.95 -11.44 3.96
C LEU A 30 -4.02 -12.64 3.69
N ALA A 31 -4.55 -13.87 3.73
CA ALA A 31 -3.72 -15.08 3.69
C ALA A 31 -3.89 -15.92 2.41
N GLY A 32 -4.87 -15.60 1.55
CA GLY A 32 -5.08 -16.35 0.31
C GLY A 32 -6.26 -15.84 -0.49
N GLY A 33 -6.51 -16.44 -1.65
CA GLY A 33 -7.62 -16.06 -2.55
C GLY A 33 -7.25 -15.02 -3.61
N SER A 34 -8.26 -14.55 -4.34
CA SER A 34 -8.11 -13.51 -5.36
C SER A 34 -9.20 -12.45 -5.18
N TYR A 35 -8.79 -11.22 -4.98
CA TYR A 35 -9.66 -10.12 -4.61
C TYR A 35 -9.45 -8.93 -5.54
N VAL A 36 -10.55 -8.36 -6.02
CA VAL A 36 -10.55 -7.12 -6.79
C VAL A 36 -11.47 -6.13 -6.08
N PHE A 37 -10.90 -5.07 -5.56
CA PHE A 37 -11.62 -3.94 -4.98
C PHE A 37 -11.50 -2.74 -5.91
N ALA A 38 -12.60 -2.37 -6.56
CA ALA A 38 -12.60 -1.32 -7.55
C ALA A 38 -13.56 -0.19 -7.15
N TYR A 39 -13.15 1.05 -7.41
CA TYR A 39 -13.96 2.25 -7.12
C TYR A 39 -14.36 2.34 -5.64
N THR A 40 -13.44 2.03 -4.75
CA THR A 40 -13.61 2.23 -3.31
C THR A 40 -13.09 3.60 -2.91
N SER A 41 -13.58 4.18 -1.81
CA SER A 41 -12.88 5.31 -1.17
C SER A 41 -11.54 4.81 -0.64
N GLU A 42 -11.56 3.86 0.27
CA GLU A 42 -10.38 3.12 0.70
C GLU A 42 -10.50 1.65 0.29
N GLY A 43 -9.39 1.04 -0.13
CA GLY A 43 -9.39 -0.36 -0.51
C GLY A 43 -9.52 -1.28 0.69
N ILE A 44 -8.56 -1.23 1.59
CA ILE A 44 -8.51 -2.05 2.82
C ILE A 44 -8.14 -1.15 4.00
N GLU A 45 -8.96 -1.16 5.04
CA GLU A 45 -8.72 -0.43 6.28
C GLU A 45 -8.71 -1.37 7.49
N GLY A 46 -7.78 -1.17 8.41
CA GLY A 46 -7.69 -1.90 9.67
C GLY A 46 -6.77 -1.22 10.68
N LYS A 47 -6.82 -1.62 11.95
CA LYS A 47 -5.80 -1.20 12.92
C LYS A 47 -4.45 -1.83 12.56
N THR A 48 -4.45 -3.10 12.21
CA THR A 48 -3.30 -3.83 11.67
C THR A 48 -3.69 -4.57 10.40
N ILE A 49 -2.80 -4.60 9.42
CA ILE A 49 -3.02 -5.30 8.17
C ILE A 49 -1.85 -6.26 7.94
N GLU A 50 -2.13 -7.57 8.00
CA GLU A 50 -1.16 -8.62 7.69
C GLU A 50 -1.51 -9.27 6.36
N MET A 51 -0.58 -9.22 5.40
CA MET A 51 -0.71 -9.93 4.12
C MET A 51 0.38 -10.99 3.99
N SER A 52 -0.02 -12.25 4.08
CA SER A 52 0.88 -13.40 3.96
C SER A 52 0.67 -14.20 2.67
N GLY A 53 -0.37 -13.89 1.88
CA GLY A 53 -0.67 -14.59 0.65
C GLY A 53 -1.89 -14.04 -0.09
N GLY A 54 -2.22 -14.66 -1.22
CA GLY A 54 -3.33 -14.23 -2.07
C GLY A 54 -2.91 -13.23 -3.16
N SER A 55 -3.88 -12.81 -3.95
CA SER A 55 -3.72 -11.79 -4.99
C SER A 55 -4.76 -10.70 -4.78
N PHE A 56 -4.32 -9.47 -4.65
CA PHE A 56 -5.16 -8.30 -4.39
C PHE A 56 -4.91 -7.23 -5.46
N ASP A 57 -5.98 -6.82 -6.12
CA ASP A 57 -6.00 -5.72 -7.08
C ASP A 57 -6.94 -4.63 -6.54
N ILE A 58 -6.35 -3.51 -6.16
CA ILE A 58 -7.04 -2.43 -5.45
C ILE A 58 -6.98 -1.16 -6.29
N SER A 59 -8.16 -0.59 -6.56
CA SER A 59 -8.31 0.74 -7.15
C SER A 59 -9.18 1.58 -6.23
N ALA A 60 -8.58 2.56 -5.57
CA ALA A 60 -9.22 3.42 -4.58
C ALA A 60 -9.20 4.90 -5.01
N ASP A 61 -10.23 5.65 -4.66
CA ASP A 61 -10.31 7.09 -4.88
C ASP A 61 -9.50 7.89 -3.83
N ASP A 62 -9.28 7.30 -2.67
CA ASP A 62 -8.43 7.74 -1.56
C ASP A 62 -7.33 6.69 -1.36
N ASP A 63 -7.12 6.16 -0.15
CA ASP A 63 -6.02 5.24 0.14
C ASP A 63 -6.27 3.81 -0.34
N GLY A 64 -5.22 3.18 -0.88
CA GLY A 64 -5.29 1.77 -1.26
C GLY A 64 -5.38 0.85 -0.05
N MET A 65 -4.46 0.97 0.88
CA MET A 65 -4.47 0.33 2.19
C MET A 65 -4.22 1.38 3.26
N ASN A 66 -4.98 1.35 4.35
CA ASN A 66 -4.89 2.31 5.44
C ASN A 66 -4.87 1.60 6.80
N ALA A 67 -3.72 1.56 7.45
CA ALA A 67 -3.60 1.04 8.81
C ALA A 67 -3.69 2.19 9.82
N ARG A 68 -4.78 2.20 10.60
CA ARG A 68 -5.02 3.26 11.56
C ARG A 68 -5.83 2.82 12.75
N GLU A 69 -5.69 3.49 13.86
CA GLU A 69 -6.61 3.39 14.98
C GLU A 69 -7.72 4.46 14.86
N HIS A 70 -8.95 4.06 15.13
CA HIS A 70 -10.04 5.01 15.17
C HIS A 70 -9.99 5.79 16.48
N TYR A 71 -9.79 7.08 16.37
CA TYR A 71 -9.82 8.03 17.47
C TYR A 71 -11.12 8.83 17.48
N ASP A 72 -11.53 9.30 18.66
CA ASP A 72 -12.57 10.33 18.72
C ASP A 72 -12.07 11.66 18.11
N LYS A 73 -12.99 12.60 17.87
CA LYS A 73 -12.64 13.86 17.19
C LYS A 73 -11.58 14.69 17.94
N GLU A 74 -11.55 14.59 19.27
CA GLU A 74 -10.62 15.35 20.10
C GLU A 74 -9.20 14.76 20.04
N GLN A 75 -9.09 13.46 19.95
CA GLN A 75 -7.82 12.74 19.84
C GLN A 75 -7.22 12.75 18.44
N THR A 76 -8.06 12.80 17.39
CA THR A 76 -7.63 12.67 16.00
C THR A 76 -6.59 13.72 15.61
N GLU A 77 -6.78 14.99 15.98
CA GLU A 77 -5.87 16.05 15.56
C GLU A 77 -4.48 16.00 16.20
N THR A 78 -4.36 15.38 17.36
CA THR A 78 -3.07 15.21 18.04
C THR A 78 -2.41 13.90 17.68
N LYS A 79 -3.17 12.82 17.54
CA LYS A 79 -2.63 11.46 17.42
C LYS A 79 -2.39 11.00 15.99
N LYS A 80 -3.05 11.58 14.99
CA LYS A 80 -2.89 11.19 13.59
C LYS A 80 -1.48 11.39 13.01
N LYS A 81 -0.63 12.17 13.68
CA LYS A 81 0.77 12.45 13.29
C LYS A 81 1.81 11.77 14.17
N GLU A 82 1.36 11.07 15.19
CA GLU A 82 2.25 10.34 16.09
C GLU A 82 2.32 8.88 15.63
N ALA A 83 3.52 8.34 15.62
CA ALA A 83 3.69 6.90 15.36
C ALA A 83 2.99 6.09 16.45
N ASN A 84 2.09 5.19 16.05
CA ASN A 84 1.45 4.26 16.94
C ASN A 84 2.05 2.85 16.76
N PRO A 85 2.80 2.31 17.74
CA PRO A 85 3.45 1.02 17.61
C PRO A 85 2.48 -0.18 17.57
N GLU A 86 1.20 0.05 17.85
CA GLU A 86 0.15 -0.99 17.73
C GLU A 86 -0.50 -0.99 16.34
N VAL A 87 -0.11 -0.07 15.46
CA VAL A 87 -0.62 0.09 14.09
C VAL A 87 0.47 -0.28 13.10
N TRP A 88 0.16 -1.10 12.13
CA TRP A 88 1.14 -1.47 11.11
C TRP A 88 0.50 -2.14 9.89
N VAL A 89 1.21 -2.09 8.76
CA VAL A 89 1.01 -2.95 7.60
C VAL A 89 2.23 -3.84 7.44
N HIS A 90 2.01 -5.16 7.40
CA HIS A 90 3.06 -6.13 7.13
C HIS A 90 2.70 -7.00 5.91
N ILE A 91 3.55 -6.97 4.90
CA ILE A 91 3.41 -7.78 3.70
C ILE A 91 4.55 -8.80 3.67
N SER A 92 4.21 -10.06 3.96
CA SER A 92 5.15 -11.18 4.04
C SER A 92 4.99 -12.16 2.85
N GLY A 93 3.94 -12.00 2.03
CA GLY A 93 3.68 -12.86 0.89
C GLY A 93 2.51 -12.39 0.03
N GLY A 94 2.28 -13.12 -1.07
CA GLY A 94 1.20 -12.80 -2.01
C GLY A 94 1.59 -11.81 -3.11
N GLU A 95 0.59 -11.34 -3.85
CA GLU A 95 0.73 -10.35 -4.91
C GLU A 95 -0.25 -9.21 -4.68
N LEU A 96 0.25 -8.01 -4.61
CA LEU A 96 -0.51 -6.79 -4.35
C LEU A 96 -0.31 -5.79 -5.48
N HIS A 97 -1.41 -5.35 -6.08
CA HIS A 97 -1.47 -4.23 -7.01
C HIS A 97 -2.36 -3.14 -6.41
N VAL A 98 -1.83 -1.94 -6.27
CA VAL A 98 -2.55 -0.77 -5.76
C VAL A 98 -2.45 0.37 -6.74
N THR A 99 -3.59 1.00 -7.01
CA THR A 99 -3.68 2.32 -7.65
C THR A 99 -4.61 3.19 -6.82
N ALA A 100 -4.08 4.25 -6.25
CA ALA A 100 -4.77 5.11 -5.29
C ALA A 100 -4.80 6.57 -5.71
N GLY A 101 -5.91 7.24 -5.41
CA GLY A 101 -6.06 8.69 -5.54
C GLY A 101 -5.52 9.46 -4.33
N GLY A 102 -5.39 8.79 -3.19
CA GLY A 102 -4.67 9.19 -1.99
C GLY A 102 -3.33 8.45 -1.86
N ASP A 103 -2.99 8.01 -0.65
CA ASP A 103 -1.80 7.19 -0.43
C ASP A 103 -1.98 5.77 -0.97
N GLY A 104 -0.94 5.23 -1.58
CA GLY A 104 -0.98 3.84 -2.03
C GLY A 104 -1.12 2.90 -0.84
N ILE A 105 -0.24 3.04 0.13
CA ILE A 105 -0.33 2.38 1.45
C ILE A 105 0.01 3.42 2.51
N ASP A 106 -0.93 3.68 3.43
CA ASP A 106 -0.77 4.52 4.61
C ASP A 106 -0.73 3.68 5.89
N SER A 107 0.12 4.07 6.83
CA SER A 107 0.15 3.50 8.17
C SER A 107 0.41 4.57 9.23
N ASN A 108 -0.49 4.71 10.18
CA ASN A 108 -0.19 5.53 11.35
C ASN A 108 0.86 4.89 12.30
N GLY A 109 1.50 3.82 11.88
CA GLY A 109 2.62 3.14 12.54
C GLY A 109 3.67 2.69 11.55
N ASP A 110 4.01 1.42 11.51
CA ASP A 110 5.06 0.87 10.66
C ASP A 110 4.54 0.29 9.35
N LEU A 111 5.38 0.36 8.29
CA LEU A 111 5.26 -0.42 7.07
C LEU A 111 6.39 -1.44 7.00
N ILE A 112 6.07 -2.72 6.78
CA ILE A 112 7.06 -3.79 6.72
C ILE A 112 6.80 -4.65 5.49
N PHE A 113 7.79 -4.76 4.61
CA PHE A 113 7.78 -5.65 3.47
C PHE A 113 8.84 -6.72 3.69
N SER A 114 8.43 -7.96 3.94
CA SER A 114 9.35 -9.08 4.19
C SER A 114 9.23 -10.20 3.15
N GLY A 115 8.29 -10.08 2.20
CA GLY A 115 8.08 -11.06 1.14
C GLY A 115 6.99 -10.64 0.15
N GLY A 116 6.68 -11.53 -0.79
CA GLY A 116 5.67 -11.29 -1.82
C GLY A 116 6.09 -10.31 -2.92
N MET A 117 5.12 -9.86 -3.69
CA MET A 117 5.29 -8.84 -4.73
C MET A 117 4.26 -7.73 -4.53
N SER A 118 4.74 -6.51 -4.35
CA SER A 118 3.90 -5.32 -4.15
C SER A 118 4.20 -4.28 -5.23
N PHE A 119 3.15 -3.88 -5.93
CA PHE A 119 3.15 -2.85 -6.96
C PHE A 119 2.21 -1.74 -6.51
N VAL A 120 2.76 -0.62 -6.12
CA VAL A 120 2.01 0.45 -5.45
C VAL A 120 2.13 1.75 -6.23
N ASN A 121 1.00 2.25 -6.71
CA ASN A 121 0.88 3.56 -7.32
C ASN A 121 0.08 4.47 -6.42
N GLY A 122 0.73 5.47 -5.89
CA GLY A 122 0.10 6.55 -5.15
C GLY A 122 -0.39 7.67 -6.06
N SER A 123 -0.97 8.67 -5.45
CA SER A 123 -1.55 9.83 -6.09
C SER A 123 -0.53 10.74 -6.79
N ASP A 124 -1.02 11.51 -7.74
CA ASP A 124 -0.31 12.65 -8.34
C ASP A 124 -0.86 14.02 -7.89
N ASN A 125 -1.74 14.04 -6.89
CA ASN A 125 -2.41 15.24 -6.40
C ASN A 125 -1.46 16.22 -5.66
N GLY A 126 -0.20 15.84 -5.42
CA GLY A 126 0.81 16.62 -4.72
C GLY A 126 0.66 16.68 -3.21
N LYS A 127 -0.29 15.92 -2.63
CA LYS A 127 -0.55 15.87 -1.18
C LYS A 127 -0.17 14.53 -0.57
N ASP A 128 -0.40 13.47 -1.34
CA ASP A 128 -0.32 12.09 -0.89
C ASP A 128 0.85 11.36 -1.57
N ALA A 129 1.23 10.19 -1.07
CA ALA A 129 2.42 9.43 -1.48
C ALA A 129 2.06 8.05 -2.05
N ALA A 130 3.04 7.33 -2.60
CA ALA A 130 2.87 5.91 -2.85
C ALA A 130 2.88 5.12 -1.53
N LEU A 131 3.73 5.53 -0.60
CA LEU A 131 3.86 4.96 0.73
C LEU A 131 3.94 6.12 1.72
N ASP A 132 3.11 6.10 2.77
CA ASP A 132 3.13 7.04 3.89
C ASP A 132 3.13 6.29 5.22
N TRP A 133 3.85 6.78 6.22
CA TRP A 133 3.92 6.16 7.54
C TRP A 133 4.33 7.14 8.64
N ASN A 134 3.81 6.93 9.84
CA ASN A 134 4.21 7.72 10.99
C ASN A 134 5.39 7.10 11.78
N GLY A 135 5.61 5.81 11.63
CA GLY A 135 6.69 5.05 12.30
C GLY A 135 7.92 4.85 11.42
N SER A 136 8.14 3.65 10.94
CA SER A 136 9.22 3.29 10.04
C SER A 136 8.73 2.48 8.85
N CYS A 137 9.43 2.60 7.71
CA CYS A 137 9.23 1.70 6.57
C CYS A 137 10.48 0.83 6.40
N ARG A 138 10.30 -0.50 6.40
CA ARG A 138 11.37 -1.46 6.18
C ARG A 138 11.08 -2.38 5.02
N VAL A 139 12.10 -2.64 4.21
CA VAL A 139 12.08 -3.63 3.13
C VAL A 139 13.10 -4.71 3.46
N ASP A 140 12.61 -5.82 3.99
CA ASP A 140 13.42 -6.93 4.49
C ASP A 140 13.44 -8.11 3.49
N GLY A 141 12.53 -8.11 2.49
CA GLY A 141 12.45 -9.16 1.47
C GLY A 141 11.33 -8.91 0.45
N GLY A 142 11.26 -9.77 -0.56
CA GLY A 142 10.25 -9.69 -1.62
C GLY A 142 10.58 -8.71 -2.74
N VAL A 143 9.56 -8.25 -3.42
CA VAL A 143 9.63 -7.24 -4.48
C VAL A 143 8.69 -6.11 -4.12
N LEU A 144 9.22 -4.91 -3.99
CA LEU A 144 8.45 -3.68 -3.85
C LEU A 144 8.79 -2.74 -5.00
N ILE A 145 7.77 -2.31 -5.74
CA ILE A 145 7.85 -1.19 -6.67
C ILE A 145 6.79 -0.18 -6.27
N ALA A 146 7.22 0.97 -5.83
CA ALA A 146 6.34 2.06 -5.45
C ALA A 146 6.60 3.27 -6.35
N SER A 147 5.56 3.86 -6.90
CA SER A 147 5.64 5.05 -7.74
C SER A 147 4.68 6.13 -7.26
N GLY A 148 5.14 7.37 -7.21
CA GLY A 148 4.37 8.49 -6.72
C GLY A 148 5.11 9.81 -6.90
N MET A 149 4.58 10.87 -6.30
CA MET A 149 5.18 12.20 -6.36
C MET A 149 6.45 12.27 -5.53
N LYS A 150 7.57 12.70 -6.15
CA LYS A 150 8.84 12.92 -5.45
C LYS A 150 8.72 13.80 -4.20
N ALA A 151 7.89 14.84 -4.27
CA ALA A 151 7.72 15.78 -3.16
C ALA A 151 7.12 15.13 -1.89
N ARG A 152 6.59 13.93 -2.03
CA ARG A 152 5.96 13.14 -0.95
C ARG A 152 6.68 11.83 -0.64
N ALA A 153 7.75 11.51 -1.40
CA ALA A 153 8.52 10.31 -1.13
C ALA A 153 9.25 10.44 0.21
N GLU A 154 8.95 9.52 1.12
CA GLU A 154 9.62 9.37 2.39
C GLU A 154 10.81 8.40 2.30
N LYS A 155 11.74 8.49 3.25
CA LYS A 155 12.95 7.66 3.21
C LYS A 155 12.70 6.32 3.88
N ILE A 156 12.83 5.25 3.10
CA ILE A 156 12.87 3.88 3.62
C ILE A 156 14.02 3.73 4.65
N SER A 157 13.77 2.98 5.72
CA SER A 157 14.72 2.79 6.80
C SER A 157 16.04 2.20 6.30
N PRO A 158 17.20 2.76 6.70
CA PRO A 158 18.50 2.18 6.41
C PRO A 158 18.73 0.82 7.10
N GLU A 159 17.88 0.45 8.06
CA GLU A 159 17.90 -0.85 8.75
C GLU A 159 17.22 -1.97 7.95
N SER A 160 16.67 -1.64 6.74
CA SER A 160 16.12 -2.64 5.82
C SER A 160 17.15 -3.70 5.48
N ALA A 161 16.78 -4.98 5.59
CA ALA A 161 17.67 -6.10 5.30
C ALA A 161 17.92 -6.28 3.79
N GLN A 162 17.02 -5.78 2.94
CA GLN A 162 17.15 -5.82 1.48
C GLN A 162 17.65 -4.48 0.95
N PRO A 163 18.62 -4.45 0.01
CA PRO A 163 18.99 -3.23 -0.68
C PRO A 163 17.85 -2.70 -1.54
N PHE A 164 17.71 -1.39 -1.57
CA PHE A 164 16.74 -0.67 -2.39
C PHE A 164 17.42 0.52 -3.09
N PHE A 165 16.77 1.06 -4.10
CA PHE A 165 17.19 2.30 -4.74
C PHE A 165 15.97 3.18 -5.04
N GLU A 166 16.19 4.49 -5.01
CA GLU A 166 15.21 5.49 -5.41
C GLU A 166 15.65 6.06 -6.76
N TRP A 167 14.69 6.19 -7.66
CA TRP A 167 14.94 6.76 -8.98
C TRP A 167 13.96 7.88 -9.28
N GLU A 168 14.50 9.02 -9.65
CA GLU A 168 13.73 10.16 -10.13
C GLU A 168 13.66 10.14 -11.66
N LEU A 169 12.45 10.05 -12.19
CA LEU A 169 12.19 10.26 -13.61
C LEU A 169 12.29 11.76 -13.92
N LYS A 170 13.18 12.13 -14.84
CA LYS A 170 13.51 13.55 -15.14
C LYS A 170 12.50 14.27 -16.04
N SER A 171 11.51 13.57 -16.55
CA SER A 171 10.47 14.10 -17.43
C SER A 171 9.12 13.45 -17.07
N GLU A 172 8.03 14.15 -17.44
CA GLU A 172 6.72 13.50 -17.43
C GLU A 172 6.75 12.32 -18.40
N HIS A 173 6.43 11.14 -17.87
CA HIS A 173 6.30 9.93 -18.66
C HIS A 173 4.84 9.73 -19.03
N PRO A 174 4.55 9.36 -20.29
CA PRO A 174 3.19 9.06 -20.68
C PRO A 174 2.64 7.89 -19.86
N GLN A 175 1.36 7.96 -19.58
CA GLN A 175 0.64 6.84 -18.98
C GLN A 175 0.88 5.57 -19.78
N GLN A 176 0.92 4.44 -19.12
CA GLN A 176 1.20 3.13 -19.71
C GLN A 176 2.63 2.93 -20.25
N GLU A 177 3.56 3.81 -19.88
CA GLU A 177 4.97 3.51 -20.15
C GLU A 177 5.42 2.33 -19.29
N GLN A 178 6.09 1.38 -19.91
CA GLN A 178 6.61 0.22 -19.23
C GLN A 178 8.04 0.50 -18.74
N ILE A 179 8.23 0.36 -17.43
CA ILE A 179 9.54 0.35 -16.82
C ILE A 179 9.98 -1.11 -16.67
N SER A 180 11.24 -1.39 -17.01
CA SER A 180 11.83 -2.71 -16.80
C SER A 180 13.03 -2.63 -15.87
N VAL A 181 13.09 -3.55 -14.91
CA VAL A 181 14.21 -3.70 -14.00
C VAL A 181 14.83 -5.07 -14.20
N GLN A 182 16.06 -5.12 -14.70
CA GLN A 182 16.80 -6.37 -14.85
C GLN A 182 17.52 -6.70 -13.54
N ARG A 183 17.28 -7.89 -13.03
CA ARG A 183 17.95 -8.42 -11.85
C ARG A 183 19.33 -8.99 -12.17
N GLY A 184 20.15 -9.13 -11.15
CA GLY A 184 21.49 -9.73 -11.28
C GLY A 184 21.49 -11.19 -11.72
N ASP A 185 20.39 -11.92 -11.54
CA ASP A 185 20.18 -13.29 -12.02
C ASP A 185 19.74 -13.37 -13.50
N GLY A 186 19.59 -12.20 -14.17
CA GLY A 186 19.16 -12.09 -15.56
C GLY A 186 17.64 -12.05 -15.75
N SER A 187 16.84 -12.24 -14.71
CA SER A 187 15.39 -12.06 -14.78
C SER A 187 15.03 -10.58 -14.92
N THR A 188 13.88 -10.30 -15.52
CA THR A 188 13.41 -8.92 -15.71
C THR A 188 12.03 -8.77 -15.08
N LEU A 189 11.88 -7.75 -14.25
CA LEU A 189 10.59 -7.27 -13.79
C LEU A 189 10.09 -6.21 -14.74
N TYR A 190 8.82 -6.27 -15.07
CA TYR A 190 8.13 -5.26 -15.85
C TYR A 190 7.10 -4.57 -14.96
N TRP A 191 7.08 -3.27 -15.05
CA TRP A 191 6.15 -2.41 -14.37
C TRP A 191 5.50 -1.45 -15.36
N GLU A 192 4.20 -1.34 -15.36
CA GLU A 192 3.45 -0.41 -16.19
C GLU A 192 2.97 0.75 -15.32
N LEU A 193 3.31 1.98 -15.72
CA LEU A 193 2.79 3.15 -15.05
C LEU A 193 1.26 3.19 -15.19
N PRO A 194 0.53 3.51 -14.11
CA PRO A 194 -0.92 3.40 -14.10
C PRO A 194 -1.57 4.32 -15.12
N ARG A 195 -2.75 3.93 -15.56
CA ARG A 195 -3.67 4.83 -16.25
C ARG A 195 -4.24 5.79 -15.22
N ARG A 196 -4.02 7.06 -15.43
CA ARG A 196 -4.62 8.13 -14.63
C ARG A 196 -5.91 8.60 -15.27
#